data_482b0cd746577d0df67bf6232f234006
#
_entry.id   482b0cd746577d0df67bf6232f234006
#
_cell.length_a   1.000
_cell.length_b   1.000
_cell.length_c   1.000
_cell.angle_alpha   90.00
_cell.angle_beta   90.00
_cell.angle_gamma   90.00
#
_symmetry.space_group_name_H-M   'P 1'
#
loop_
_entity.id
_entity.type
_entity.pdbx_description
1 polymer ?
#
loop_
_entity_poly.entity_id
_entity_poly.type
_entity_poly.pdbx_seq_one_letter_code
_entity_poly.pdbx_strand_id
1 'polypeptide(L)'
;MTDRRQVLAAAMGSLLMPTARSIAAPTLPEATGPYALPGTFVHPLPDPVTGRRYEVWIDLPPNTSPNTPPNAGPRPAVFVTDAPYAFPLVRALRNRVGQQGRNLADFAVVGLAGPADESAVDMRSRDYTPSDPRTRPGRPADRYGAPRYGEGAAYLKYLADVAVPAISARYQLDAGRRVLLGHSYGALLASQVLFAKPTLFSHYILGSPSFWFDRHLMFDREAAYAKQHTDLAARIFQYVGAYESVAPGPRFNKETDLVADARRFESLLRKRRYPSLRIESRVLAGEDHLTVAPAGATLGLLWALPGKGPYEG
;
A
#
# COMPACT_ATOMS: atom_id res chain seq x y z
N MET A 1 9.52 24.61 -99.56
CA MET A 1 9.72 25.14 -98.21
C MET A 1 8.35 25.25 -97.63
N THR A 2 7.87 24.17 -96.98
CA THR A 2 6.49 24.03 -96.53
C THR A 2 6.51 23.71 -95.04
N ASP A 3 5.95 24.61 -94.32
CA ASP A 3 5.74 24.58 -92.87
C ASP A 3 4.57 23.62 -92.54
N ARG A 4 4.82 22.61 -91.73
CA ARG A 4 3.76 21.72 -91.19
C ARG A 4 3.68 21.85 -89.67
N ARG A 5 2.82 22.71 -89.22
CA ARG A 5 2.38 22.69 -87.84
C ARG A 5 1.20 21.70 -87.68
N GLN A 6 1.49 20.60 -87.05
CA GLN A 6 0.47 19.66 -86.63
C GLN A 6 -0.10 20.11 -85.26
N VAL A 7 -1.39 20.32 -85.23
CA VAL A 7 -2.19 20.60 -83.98
C VAL A 7 -2.51 19.26 -83.35
N LEU A 8 -2.00 19.01 -82.16
CA LEU A 8 -2.42 17.90 -81.31
C LEU A 8 -3.58 18.41 -80.41
N ALA A 9 -4.79 17.88 -80.63
CA ALA A 9 -5.93 18.05 -79.78
C ALA A 9 -5.78 17.09 -78.58
N ALA A 10 -5.56 17.61 -77.36
CA ALA A 10 -5.59 16.83 -76.16
C ALA A 10 -7.02 16.62 -75.68
N ALA A 11 -7.47 15.37 -75.68
CA ALA A 11 -8.73 14.97 -75.03
C ALA A 11 -8.52 14.94 -73.49
N MET A 12 -9.11 15.90 -72.80
CA MET A 12 -9.23 15.86 -71.33
C MET A 12 -10.29 14.83 -70.92
N GLY A 13 -9.84 13.66 -70.55
CA GLY A 13 -10.68 12.67 -69.85
C GLY A 13 -10.92 13.13 -68.41
N SER A 14 -12.13 13.46 -68.09
CA SER A 14 -12.57 13.75 -66.71
C SER A 14 -12.51 12.47 -65.87
N LEU A 15 -11.46 12.29 -65.08
CA LEU A 15 -11.41 11.27 -64.01
C LEU A 15 -12.40 11.71 -62.92
N LEU A 16 -13.53 11.04 -62.87
CA LEU A 16 -14.41 11.06 -61.72
C LEU A 16 -13.69 10.39 -60.52
N MET A 17 -13.09 11.22 -59.65
CA MET A 17 -12.62 10.74 -58.34
C MET A 17 -13.83 10.29 -57.49
N PRO A 18 -13.79 9.08 -56.94
CA PRO A 18 -14.83 8.67 -56.00
C PRO A 18 -14.79 9.60 -54.81
N THR A 19 -15.92 10.27 -54.51
CA THR A 19 -16.11 11.09 -53.33
C THR A 19 -15.94 10.17 -52.09
N ALA A 20 -14.82 10.35 -51.37
CA ALA A 20 -14.63 9.68 -50.09
C ALA A 20 -15.81 10.10 -49.17
N ARG A 21 -16.66 9.13 -48.85
CA ARG A 21 -17.66 9.29 -47.79
C ARG A 21 -16.90 9.61 -46.50
N SER A 22 -17.01 10.82 -46.04
CA SER A 22 -16.58 11.19 -44.69
C SER A 22 -17.42 10.39 -43.71
N ILE A 23 -16.84 9.33 -43.11
CA ILE A 23 -17.46 8.67 -41.98
C ILE A 23 -17.31 9.64 -40.82
N ALA A 24 -18.43 10.22 -40.39
CA ALA A 24 -18.43 11.05 -39.17
C ALA A 24 -17.78 10.26 -38.02
N ALA A 25 -16.87 10.93 -37.30
CA ALA A 25 -16.26 10.32 -36.15
C ALA A 25 -17.36 9.90 -35.15
N PRO A 26 -17.28 8.66 -34.60
CA PRO A 26 -18.28 8.23 -33.61
C PRO A 26 -18.26 9.17 -32.40
N THR A 27 -19.43 9.69 -32.04
CA THR A 27 -19.59 10.48 -30.80
C THR A 27 -19.60 9.56 -29.61
N LEU A 28 -18.76 9.88 -28.60
CA LEU A 28 -18.77 9.16 -27.34
C LEU A 28 -20.07 9.50 -26.58
N PRO A 29 -20.85 8.49 -26.13
CA PRO A 29 -22.01 8.73 -25.28
C PRO A 29 -21.59 9.37 -23.94
N GLU A 30 -22.52 10.06 -23.28
CA GLU A 30 -22.30 10.56 -21.93
C GLU A 30 -21.92 9.41 -20.96
N ALA A 31 -21.02 9.71 -20.04
CA ALA A 31 -20.64 8.75 -18.99
C ALA A 31 -21.84 8.46 -18.07
N THR A 32 -22.08 7.19 -17.76
CA THR A 32 -23.17 6.76 -16.87
C THR A 32 -22.89 7.03 -15.39
N GLY A 33 -21.68 7.43 -15.05
CA GLY A 33 -21.22 7.77 -13.69
C GLY A 33 -19.78 7.37 -13.42
N PRO A 34 -19.27 7.64 -12.23
CA PRO A 34 -17.93 7.22 -11.83
C PRO A 34 -17.84 5.69 -11.66
N TYR A 35 -16.68 5.14 -11.99
CA TYR A 35 -16.42 3.71 -11.75
C TYR A 35 -16.27 3.44 -10.25
N ALA A 36 -17.05 2.51 -9.71
CA ALA A 36 -16.90 1.99 -8.35
C ALA A 36 -16.31 0.57 -8.37
N LEU A 37 -15.59 0.20 -7.33
CA LEU A 37 -15.07 -1.16 -7.17
C LEU A 37 -16.21 -2.08 -6.68
N PRO A 38 -16.74 -2.99 -7.51
CA PRO A 38 -17.84 -3.85 -7.11
C PRO A 38 -17.45 -4.75 -5.94
N GLY A 39 -18.37 -4.95 -4.98
CA GLY A 39 -18.14 -5.82 -3.82
C GLY A 39 -17.35 -5.16 -2.69
N THR A 40 -17.02 -3.87 -2.80
CA THR A 40 -16.40 -3.08 -1.74
C THR A 40 -17.47 -2.43 -0.88
N PHE A 41 -17.27 -2.50 0.45
CA PHE A 41 -18.13 -1.84 1.45
C PHE A 41 -17.31 -0.81 2.22
N VAL A 42 -17.91 0.33 2.51
CA VAL A 42 -17.34 1.40 3.31
C VAL A 42 -18.11 1.48 4.63
N HIS A 43 -17.39 1.37 5.73
CA HIS A 43 -17.95 1.50 7.07
C HIS A 43 -17.44 2.79 7.71
N PRO A 44 -18.28 3.81 7.94
CA PRO A 44 -17.94 4.88 8.86
C PRO A 44 -17.66 4.29 10.24
N LEU A 45 -16.48 4.55 10.78
CA LEU A 45 -16.06 4.03 12.06
C LEU A 45 -15.29 5.13 12.82
N PRO A 46 -16.00 6.11 13.40
CA PRO A 46 -15.36 7.21 14.08
C PRO A 46 -14.60 6.75 15.33
N ASP A 47 -13.50 7.43 15.63
CA ASP A 47 -12.79 7.25 16.88
C ASP A 47 -13.61 7.86 18.03
N PRO A 48 -14.06 7.07 19.03
CA PRO A 48 -14.88 7.57 20.11
C PRO A 48 -14.12 8.50 21.07
N VAL A 49 -12.79 8.52 21.01
CA VAL A 49 -11.94 9.36 21.88
C VAL A 49 -11.69 10.73 21.26
N THR A 50 -11.32 10.75 20.00
CA THR A 50 -10.95 12.01 19.31
C THR A 50 -12.09 12.60 18.48
N GLY A 51 -13.14 11.84 18.22
CA GLY A 51 -14.26 12.22 17.34
C GLY A 51 -13.90 12.22 15.86
N ARG A 52 -12.70 11.79 15.47
CA ARG A 52 -12.28 11.75 14.06
C ARG A 52 -13.09 10.73 13.28
N ARG A 53 -13.55 11.12 12.09
CA ARG A 53 -14.47 10.35 11.26
C ARG A 53 -13.69 9.42 10.31
N TYR A 54 -12.99 8.44 10.86
CA TYR A 54 -12.32 7.41 10.05
C TYR A 54 -13.33 6.52 9.35
N GLU A 55 -12.86 5.88 8.29
CA GLU A 55 -13.59 4.85 7.57
C GLU A 55 -12.76 3.56 7.47
N VAL A 56 -13.44 2.44 7.48
CA VAL A 56 -12.85 1.13 7.16
C VAL A 56 -13.51 0.60 5.92
N TRP A 57 -12.72 0.42 4.87
CA TRP A 57 -13.16 -0.17 3.62
C TRP A 57 -12.89 -1.67 3.65
N ILE A 58 -13.79 -2.47 3.08
CA ILE A 58 -13.58 -3.90 2.99
C ILE A 58 -14.02 -4.45 1.64
N ASP A 59 -13.21 -5.34 1.08
CA ASP A 59 -13.53 -6.15 -0.09
C ASP A 59 -13.26 -7.62 0.22
N LEU A 60 -14.26 -8.44 0.03
CA LEU A 60 -14.18 -9.89 0.28
C LEU A 60 -13.63 -10.61 -0.95
N PRO A 61 -13.06 -11.83 -0.79
CA PRO A 61 -12.67 -12.65 -1.92
C PRO A 61 -13.83 -12.86 -2.90
N PRO A 62 -13.54 -12.99 -4.20
CA PRO A 62 -14.56 -13.33 -5.19
C PRO A 62 -15.40 -14.56 -4.75
N ASN A 63 -16.69 -14.56 -5.06
CA ASN A 63 -17.65 -15.62 -4.68
C ASN A 63 -17.91 -15.74 -3.16
N THR A 64 -17.56 -14.71 -2.38
CA THR A 64 -17.87 -14.66 -0.95
C THR A 64 -18.95 -13.60 -0.69
N SER A 65 -19.97 -13.96 0.10
CA SER A 65 -21.00 -13.00 0.54
C SER A 65 -20.64 -12.42 1.92
N PRO A 66 -21.01 -11.16 2.22
CA PRO A 66 -20.99 -10.63 3.58
C PRO A 66 -21.81 -11.44 4.58
N ASN A 67 -22.83 -12.13 4.04
CA ASN A 67 -23.73 -12.99 4.82
C ASN A 67 -23.35 -14.48 4.73
N THR A 68 -22.12 -14.81 4.31
CA THR A 68 -21.63 -16.19 4.33
C THR A 68 -21.76 -16.78 5.72
N PRO A 69 -22.36 -17.98 5.86
CA PRO A 69 -22.60 -18.59 7.17
C PRO A 69 -21.32 -18.74 7.99
N PRO A 70 -21.42 -18.75 9.34
CA PRO A 70 -20.28 -18.93 10.26
C PRO A 70 -19.45 -20.19 9.99
N ASN A 71 -20.02 -21.19 9.33
CA ASN A 71 -19.41 -22.49 9.05
C ASN A 71 -18.26 -22.43 8.02
N ALA A 72 -18.06 -21.30 7.33
CA ALA A 72 -16.93 -21.13 6.38
C ALA A 72 -15.57 -20.94 7.10
N GLY A 73 -15.56 -20.83 8.41
CA GLY A 73 -14.38 -20.57 9.22
C GLY A 73 -13.85 -19.12 9.12
N PRO A 74 -12.94 -18.74 10.00
CA PRO A 74 -12.33 -17.41 9.98
C PRO A 74 -11.40 -17.26 8.77
N ARG A 75 -11.46 -16.10 8.11
CA ARG A 75 -10.74 -15.81 6.86
C ARG A 75 -9.51 -14.93 7.09
N PRO A 76 -8.41 -15.16 6.34
CA PRO A 76 -7.26 -14.26 6.36
C PRO A 76 -7.66 -12.86 5.96
N ALA A 77 -6.93 -11.85 6.46
CA ALA A 77 -7.17 -10.47 6.09
C ALA A 77 -5.86 -9.68 5.95
N VAL A 78 -5.84 -8.78 4.98
CA VAL A 78 -4.77 -7.81 4.77
C VAL A 78 -5.31 -6.42 5.03
N PHE A 79 -4.86 -5.82 6.12
CA PHE A 79 -5.12 -4.43 6.46
C PHE A 79 -4.07 -3.57 5.78
N VAL A 80 -4.51 -2.55 5.08
CA VAL A 80 -3.63 -1.62 4.36
C VAL A 80 -3.78 -0.22 4.91
N THR A 81 -2.68 0.45 5.18
CA THR A 81 -2.64 1.89 5.39
C THR A 81 -2.83 2.60 4.04
N ASP A 82 -3.10 3.91 4.06
CA ASP A 82 -3.23 4.69 2.82
C ASP A 82 -4.28 4.10 1.86
N ALA A 83 -5.47 3.78 2.39
CA ALA A 83 -6.52 3.08 1.66
C ALA A 83 -6.82 3.61 0.27
N PRO A 84 -6.86 4.93 -0.01
CA PRO A 84 -7.20 5.42 -1.36
C PRO A 84 -6.34 4.85 -2.49
N TYR A 85 -5.06 4.54 -2.22
CA TYR A 85 -4.22 3.93 -3.25
C TYR A 85 -3.86 2.46 -2.96
N ALA A 86 -3.63 2.08 -1.70
CA ALA A 86 -3.17 0.74 -1.36
C ALA A 86 -4.30 -0.31 -1.43
N PHE A 87 -5.53 0.06 -1.09
CA PHE A 87 -6.66 -0.85 -1.14
C PHE A 87 -6.98 -1.35 -2.56
N PRO A 88 -7.15 -0.49 -3.59
CA PRO A 88 -7.37 -0.96 -4.96
C PRO A 88 -6.18 -1.76 -5.49
N LEU A 89 -4.94 -1.38 -5.15
CA LEU A 89 -3.74 -2.13 -5.54
C LEU A 89 -3.75 -3.54 -4.97
N VAL A 90 -3.92 -3.70 -3.66
CA VAL A 90 -3.90 -5.02 -2.99
C VAL A 90 -5.07 -5.89 -3.43
N ARG A 91 -6.24 -5.27 -3.66
CA ARG A 91 -7.40 -5.95 -4.26
C ARG A 91 -7.08 -6.49 -5.65
N ALA A 92 -6.45 -5.69 -6.50
CA ALA A 92 -6.05 -6.10 -7.85
C ALA A 92 -5.01 -7.24 -7.79
N LEU A 93 -4.02 -7.16 -6.91
CA LEU A 93 -3.04 -8.23 -6.68
C LEU A 93 -3.72 -9.52 -6.22
N ARG A 94 -4.61 -9.48 -5.22
CA ARG A 94 -5.37 -10.65 -4.79
C ARG A 94 -6.14 -11.28 -5.95
N ASN A 95 -6.87 -10.48 -6.71
CA ASN A 95 -7.75 -10.98 -7.76
C ASN A 95 -6.98 -11.50 -8.99
N ARG A 96 -5.83 -10.86 -9.33
CA ARG A 96 -5.05 -11.22 -10.53
C ARG A 96 -3.94 -12.21 -10.22
N VAL A 97 -3.13 -11.94 -9.21
CA VAL A 97 -1.99 -12.80 -8.83
C VAL A 97 -2.46 -14.00 -8.04
N GLY A 98 -3.46 -13.81 -7.17
CA GLY A 98 -3.95 -14.85 -6.27
C GLY A 98 -4.59 -16.06 -6.95
N GLN A 99 -5.16 -15.87 -8.13
CA GLN A 99 -5.78 -16.95 -8.91
C GLN A 99 -6.69 -17.87 -8.06
N GLN A 100 -7.65 -17.25 -7.39
CA GLN A 100 -8.65 -17.99 -6.59
C GLN A 100 -8.01 -18.92 -5.54
N GLY A 101 -6.97 -18.46 -4.86
CA GLY A 101 -6.31 -19.19 -3.79
C GLY A 101 -5.15 -20.11 -4.22
N ARG A 102 -4.76 -20.11 -5.49
CA ARG A 102 -3.62 -20.93 -5.96
C ARG A 102 -2.27 -20.31 -5.61
N ASN A 103 -2.03 -19.07 -6.01
CA ASN A 103 -0.78 -18.34 -5.72
C ASN A 103 -0.81 -17.64 -4.36
N LEU A 104 -1.91 -16.95 -4.08
CA LEU A 104 -2.18 -16.32 -2.81
C LEU A 104 -3.39 -16.99 -2.18
N ALA A 105 -3.38 -17.19 -0.88
CA ALA A 105 -4.59 -17.55 -0.15
C ALA A 105 -5.66 -16.49 -0.40
N ASP A 106 -6.93 -16.92 -0.45
CA ASP A 106 -8.04 -15.98 -0.49
C ASP A 106 -8.11 -15.22 0.84
N PHE A 107 -8.15 -13.89 0.78
CA PHE A 107 -8.18 -13.01 1.95
C PHE A 107 -9.11 -11.81 1.75
N ALA A 108 -9.62 -11.28 2.84
CA ALA A 108 -10.30 -9.99 2.82
C ALA A 108 -9.27 -8.86 2.74
N VAL A 109 -9.52 -7.84 1.92
CA VAL A 109 -8.74 -6.59 1.93
C VAL A 109 -9.45 -5.59 2.80
N VAL A 110 -8.75 -5.02 3.77
CA VAL A 110 -9.27 -4.02 4.70
C VAL A 110 -8.48 -2.73 4.55
N GLY A 111 -9.12 -1.68 4.06
CA GLY A 111 -8.51 -0.36 3.90
C GLY A 111 -8.73 0.50 5.14
N LEU A 112 -7.66 1.00 5.72
CA LEU A 112 -7.69 1.97 6.81
C LEU A 112 -7.68 3.37 6.20
N ALA A 113 -8.85 3.98 6.07
CA ALA A 113 -9.02 5.29 5.46
C ALA A 113 -9.11 6.39 6.51
N GLY A 114 -8.51 7.54 6.17
CA GLY A 114 -8.63 8.76 6.98
C GLY A 114 -10.00 9.41 6.84
N PRO A 115 -10.26 10.47 7.61
CA PRO A 115 -11.45 11.28 7.45
C PRO A 115 -11.56 11.84 6.02
N ALA A 116 -12.75 11.73 5.42
CA ALA A 116 -12.98 12.17 4.03
C ALA A 116 -12.81 13.68 3.82
N ASP A 117 -12.91 14.46 4.89
CA ASP A 117 -12.78 15.92 4.91
C ASP A 117 -11.37 16.41 5.29
N GLU A 118 -10.40 15.49 5.40
CA GLU A 118 -9.01 15.82 5.74
C GLU A 118 -8.05 15.41 4.60
N SER A 119 -6.99 16.18 4.39
CA SER A 119 -5.98 15.79 3.41
C SER A 119 -5.23 14.54 3.85
N ALA A 120 -4.88 13.68 2.89
CA ALA A 120 -4.09 12.48 3.18
C ALA A 120 -2.71 12.84 3.78
N VAL A 121 -2.12 13.98 3.43
CA VAL A 121 -0.84 14.45 3.97
C VAL A 121 -0.98 14.78 5.46
N ASP A 122 -2.02 15.53 5.83
CA ASP A 122 -2.25 15.94 7.22
C ASP A 122 -2.56 14.73 8.11
N MET A 123 -3.47 13.87 7.66
CA MET A 123 -3.80 12.64 8.37
C MET A 123 -2.58 11.76 8.56
N ARG A 124 -1.80 11.47 7.50
CA ARG A 124 -0.61 10.62 7.59
C ARG A 124 0.45 11.19 8.51
N SER A 125 0.71 12.49 8.42
CA SER A 125 1.68 13.15 9.28
C SER A 125 1.29 13.08 10.74
N ARG A 126 0.02 13.27 11.05
CA ARG A 126 -0.51 13.19 12.42
C ARG A 126 -0.56 11.75 12.92
N ASP A 127 -1.26 10.86 12.20
CA ASP A 127 -1.66 9.55 12.72
C ASP A 127 -0.59 8.46 12.54
N TYR A 128 0.35 8.64 11.58
CA TYR A 128 1.34 7.61 11.30
C TYR A 128 2.70 7.89 11.95
N THR A 129 2.90 9.08 12.51
CA THR A 129 4.18 9.44 13.11
C THR A 129 4.19 9.27 14.62
N PRO A 130 5.30 8.78 15.19
CA PRO A 130 5.42 8.45 16.61
C PRO A 130 5.62 9.65 17.54
N SER A 131 5.95 10.82 17.00
CA SER A 131 6.34 12.01 17.74
C SER A 131 6.19 13.24 16.85
N ASP A 132 6.14 14.43 17.47
CA ASP A 132 6.32 15.69 16.73
C ASP A 132 7.82 16.06 16.73
N PRO A 133 8.52 15.92 15.60
CA PRO A 133 9.95 16.20 15.54
C PRO A 133 10.29 17.68 15.75
N ARG A 134 9.31 18.59 15.62
CA ARG A 134 9.51 20.05 15.82
C ARG A 134 9.66 20.41 17.29
N THR A 135 9.20 19.57 18.20
CA THR A 135 9.31 19.78 19.65
C THR A 135 10.72 19.50 20.18
N ARG A 136 11.62 18.93 19.37
CA ARG A 136 12.99 18.62 19.78
C ARG A 136 13.93 19.79 19.53
N PRO A 137 14.84 20.12 20.47
CA PRO A 137 15.82 21.21 20.29
C PRO A 137 16.68 21.04 19.03
N GLY A 138 16.93 22.16 18.32
CA GLY A 138 17.86 22.22 17.19
C GLY A 138 17.29 21.74 15.86
N ARG A 139 15.97 21.66 15.69
CA ARG A 139 15.33 21.39 14.39
C ARG A 139 14.60 22.61 13.84
N PRO A 140 14.82 22.97 12.54
CA PRO A 140 13.99 23.95 11.87
C PRO A 140 12.55 23.41 11.77
N ALA A 141 11.58 24.23 12.20
CA ALA A 141 10.16 23.88 12.13
C ALA A 141 9.64 23.76 10.67
N ASP A 142 10.32 24.36 9.75
CA ASP A 142 9.98 24.51 8.34
C ASP A 142 10.28 23.30 7.45
N ARG A 143 11.09 22.34 7.91
CA ARG A 143 11.34 21.08 7.18
C ARG A 143 10.11 20.18 7.11
N TYR A 144 9.14 20.38 7.97
CA TYR A 144 7.93 19.57 8.08
C TYR A 144 6.71 20.46 7.85
N GLY A 145 6.25 20.52 6.61
CA GLY A 145 5.15 21.38 6.18
C GLY A 145 3.74 20.99 6.67
N ALA A 146 3.59 19.83 7.34
CA ALA A 146 2.31 19.40 7.84
C ALA A 146 1.95 20.08 9.17
N PRO A 147 0.65 20.38 9.41
CA PRO A 147 0.23 21.12 10.61
C PRO A 147 0.37 20.31 11.91
N ARG A 148 0.33 18.98 11.85
CA ARG A 148 0.38 18.10 13.02
C ARG A 148 1.25 16.86 12.79
N TYR A 149 1.92 16.42 13.86
CA TYR A 149 2.69 15.18 13.94
C TYR A 149 2.48 14.52 15.30
N GLY A 150 2.83 13.23 15.42
CA GLY A 150 3.08 12.59 16.70
C GLY A 150 1.89 12.00 17.41
N GLU A 151 0.76 11.84 16.74
CA GLU A 151 -0.43 11.22 17.33
C GLU A 151 -0.56 9.73 16.98
N GLY A 152 0.52 9.10 16.49
CA GLY A 152 0.54 7.67 16.14
C GLY A 152 0.12 6.73 17.26
N ALA A 153 0.42 7.09 18.52
CA ALA A 153 -0.02 6.29 19.68
C ALA A 153 -1.54 6.33 19.87
N ALA A 154 -2.19 7.49 19.64
CA ALA A 154 -3.65 7.61 19.70
C ALA A 154 -4.32 6.83 18.57
N TYR A 155 -3.79 6.94 17.35
CA TYR A 155 -4.30 6.18 16.21
C TYR A 155 -4.09 4.66 16.40
N LEU A 156 -2.95 4.23 16.93
CA LEU A 156 -2.71 2.83 17.28
C LEU A 156 -3.75 2.32 18.29
N LYS A 157 -4.06 3.14 19.31
CA LYS A 157 -5.11 2.79 20.28
C LYS A 157 -6.47 2.62 19.59
N TYR A 158 -6.85 3.55 18.70
CA TYR A 158 -8.06 3.42 17.89
C TYR A 158 -8.05 2.14 17.05
N LEU A 159 -6.94 1.81 16.37
CA LEU A 159 -6.83 0.57 15.61
C LEU A 159 -7.02 -0.67 16.49
N ALA A 160 -6.38 -0.69 17.66
CA ALA A 160 -6.40 -1.86 18.54
C ALA A 160 -7.75 -2.06 19.28
N ASP A 161 -8.37 -0.98 19.68
CA ASP A 161 -9.54 -1.04 20.55
C ASP A 161 -10.87 -0.91 19.78
N VAL A 162 -10.85 -0.32 18.58
CA VAL A 162 -12.07 -0.04 17.80
C VAL A 162 -12.02 -0.69 16.42
N ALA A 163 -11.12 -0.27 15.54
CA ALA A 163 -11.20 -0.61 14.12
C ALA A 163 -10.98 -2.10 13.85
N VAL A 164 -9.88 -2.67 14.36
CA VAL A 164 -9.55 -4.09 14.13
C VAL A 164 -10.56 -5.01 14.79
N PRO A 165 -11.01 -4.81 16.05
CA PRO A 165 -12.04 -5.65 16.66
C PRO A 165 -13.38 -5.59 15.93
N ALA A 166 -13.88 -4.39 15.61
CA ALA A 166 -15.18 -4.20 14.99
C ALA A 166 -15.26 -4.89 13.62
N ILE A 167 -14.28 -4.63 12.74
CA ILE A 167 -14.27 -5.21 11.39
C ILE A 167 -14.02 -6.73 11.42
N SER A 168 -13.16 -7.19 12.35
CA SER A 168 -12.88 -8.61 12.50
C SER A 168 -14.10 -9.40 12.99
N ALA A 169 -14.85 -8.87 13.93
CA ALA A 169 -16.08 -9.50 14.40
C ALA A 169 -17.14 -9.54 13.30
N ARG A 170 -17.36 -8.42 12.59
CA ARG A 170 -18.37 -8.31 11.53
C ARG A 170 -18.12 -9.26 10.37
N TYR A 171 -16.85 -9.50 10.00
CA TYR A 171 -16.47 -10.29 8.83
C TYR A 171 -15.74 -11.61 9.14
N GLN A 172 -15.68 -12.00 10.42
CA GLN A 172 -15.04 -13.22 10.90
C GLN A 172 -13.59 -13.36 10.41
N LEU A 173 -12.78 -12.32 10.67
CA LEU A 173 -11.39 -12.29 10.24
C LEU A 173 -10.49 -13.10 11.18
N ASP A 174 -9.58 -13.89 10.60
CA ASP A 174 -8.65 -14.76 11.31
C ASP A 174 -7.53 -13.96 12.00
N ALA A 175 -7.50 -13.96 13.32
CA ALA A 175 -6.46 -13.27 14.08
C ALA A 175 -5.06 -13.86 13.83
N GLY A 176 -4.96 -15.16 13.58
CA GLY A 176 -3.71 -15.87 13.30
C GLY A 176 -3.17 -15.62 11.88
N ARG A 177 -4.02 -15.10 10.97
CA ARG A 177 -3.64 -14.76 9.58
C ARG A 177 -4.07 -13.34 9.23
N ARG A 178 -3.80 -12.40 10.13
CA ARG A 178 -4.05 -10.99 9.97
C ARG A 178 -2.75 -10.27 9.64
N VAL A 179 -2.69 -9.64 8.48
CA VAL A 179 -1.53 -8.94 7.95
C VAL A 179 -1.75 -7.44 8.05
N LEU A 180 -0.75 -6.67 8.48
CA LEU A 180 -0.70 -5.21 8.34
C LEU A 180 0.33 -4.85 7.27
N LEU A 181 -0.11 -4.21 6.20
CA LEU A 181 0.73 -3.71 5.13
C LEU A 181 0.76 -2.19 5.16
N GLY A 182 1.95 -1.64 5.22
CA GLY A 182 2.19 -0.20 5.13
C GLY A 182 3.42 0.12 4.29
N HIS A 183 3.41 1.31 3.67
CA HIS A 183 4.54 1.85 2.91
C HIS A 183 4.93 3.21 3.45
N SER A 184 6.24 3.51 3.52
CA SER A 184 6.77 4.80 3.98
C SER A 184 6.31 5.10 5.42
N TYR A 185 5.57 6.18 5.66
CA TYR A 185 4.95 6.47 6.96
C TYR A 185 3.94 5.40 7.37
N GLY A 186 3.26 4.75 6.42
CA GLY A 186 2.41 3.60 6.73
C GLY A 186 3.19 2.43 7.33
N ALA A 187 4.42 2.18 6.85
CA ALA A 187 5.32 1.18 7.45
C ALA A 187 5.92 1.65 8.78
N LEU A 188 6.11 2.95 8.97
CA LEU A 188 6.49 3.54 10.26
C LEU A 188 5.39 3.32 11.31
N LEU A 189 4.13 3.51 10.95
CA LEU A 189 2.99 3.16 11.80
C LEU A 189 2.95 1.65 12.10
N ALA A 190 3.07 0.80 11.07
CA ALA A 190 3.08 -0.65 11.25
C ALA A 190 4.19 -1.11 12.21
N SER A 191 5.34 -0.45 12.18
CA SER A 191 6.45 -0.71 13.12
C SER A 191 6.14 -0.25 14.55
N GLN A 192 5.36 0.82 14.72
CA GLN A 192 4.86 1.22 16.04
C GLN A 192 3.89 0.18 16.61
N VAL A 193 2.98 -0.32 15.76
CA VAL A 193 2.04 -1.41 16.14
C VAL A 193 2.82 -2.66 16.54
N LEU A 194 3.86 -3.03 15.78
CA LEU A 194 4.71 -4.20 16.03
C LEU A 194 5.29 -4.20 17.45
N PHE A 195 5.79 -3.06 17.94
CA PHE A 195 6.40 -3.01 19.27
C PHE A 195 5.41 -2.69 20.41
N ALA A 196 4.29 -2.04 20.11
CA ALA A 196 3.32 -1.69 21.15
C ALA A 196 2.24 -2.76 21.36
N LYS A 197 1.85 -3.48 20.30
CA LYS A 197 0.79 -4.48 20.29
C LYS A 197 1.14 -5.62 19.30
N PRO A 198 2.20 -6.39 19.55
CA PRO A 198 2.73 -7.37 18.58
C PRO A 198 1.72 -8.45 18.17
N THR A 199 0.76 -8.77 19.02
CA THR A 199 -0.29 -9.77 18.75
C THR A 199 -1.49 -9.23 18.00
N LEU A 200 -1.56 -7.92 17.73
CA LEU A 200 -2.66 -7.32 16.98
C LEU A 200 -2.71 -7.83 15.54
N PHE A 201 -1.52 -8.03 14.95
CA PHE A 201 -1.34 -8.65 13.64
C PHE A 201 -0.32 -9.79 13.74
N SER A 202 -0.53 -10.86 12.99
CA SER A 202 0.40 -11.99 12.93
C SER A 202 1.55 -11.73 11.94
N HIS A 203 1.29 -10.89 10.92
CA HIS A 203 2.24 -10.59 9.86
C HIS A 203 2.31 -9.07 9.61
N TYR A 204 3.50 -8.60 9.28
CA TYR A 204 3.79 -7.20 8.96
C TYR A 204 4.51 -7.14 7.63
N ILE A 205 3.98 -6.38 6.66
CA ILE A 205 4.64 -6.08 5.39
C ILE A 205 5.05 -4.61 5.44
N LEU A 206 6.34 -4.36 5.56
CA LEU A 206 6.92 -3.04 5.78
C LEU A 206 7.62 -2.58 4.49
N GLY A 207 6.95 -1.73 3.71
CA GLY A 207 7.50 -1.18 2.49
C GLY A 207 8.25 0.13 2.75
N SER A 208 9.50 0.20 2.38
CA SER A 208 10.35 1.41 2.48
C SER A 208 10.12 2.20 3.77
N PRO A 209 10.25 1.54 4.94
CA PRO A 209 9.85 2.13 6.20
C PRO A 209 10.66 3.40 6.51
N SER A 210 9.96 4.48 6.89
CA SER A 210 10.58 5.77 7.21
C SER A 210 11.29 5.75 8.57
N PHE A 211 12.24 4.83 8.78
CA PHE A 211 12.98 4.69 10.05
C PHE A 211 13.89 5.89 10.35
N TRP A 212 14.25 6.69 9.35
CA TRP A 212 14.96 7.96 9.51
C TRP A 212 14.18 9.01 10.32
N PHE A 213 12.85 8.82 10.44
CA PHE A 213 11.97 9.78 11.08
C PHE A 213 12.41 10.05 12.54
N ASP A 214 12.41 11.33 12.90
CA ASP A 214 12.75 11.84 14.23
C ASP A 214 14.03 11.21 14.82
N ARG A 215 15.14 11.30 14.06
CA ARG A 215 16.47 10.77 14.46
C ARG A 215 16.43 9.27 14.74
N HIS A 216 15.71 8.51 13.91
CA HIS A 216 15.62 7.07 14.02
C HIS A 216 14.92 6.57 15.31
N LEU A 217 13.92 7.31 15.80
CA LEU A 217 13.20 7.01 17.05
C LEU A 217 12.71 5.56 17.14
N MET A 218 12.42 4.91 16.00
CA MET A 218 11.95 3.52 16.01
C MET A 218 13.00 2.52 16.52
N PHE A 219 14.29 2.80 16.35
CA PHE A 219 15.35 1.97 16.95
C PHE A 219 15.41 2.10 18.48
N ASP A 220 15.10 3.30 19.01
CA ASP A 220 15.00 3.50 20.46
C ASP A 220 13.79 2.74 21.02
N ARG A 221 12.67 2.72 20.29
CA ARG A 221 11.47 1.94 20.68
C ARG A 221 11.72 0.45 20.64
N GLU A 222 12.44 -0.04 19.62
CA GLU A 222 12.90 -1.44 19.58
C GLU A 222 13.76 -1.76 20.80
N ALA A 223 14.73 -0.92 21.11
CA ALA A 223 15.61 -1.13 22.26
C ALA A 223 14.84 -1.12 23.59
N ALA A 224 13.81 -0.26 23.72
CA ALA A 224 12.93 -0.25 24.88
C ALA A 224 12.09 -1.54 24.98
N TYR A 225 11.57 -2.02 23.85
CA TYR A 225 10.86 -3.31 23.78
C TYR A 225 11.76 -4.47 24.23
N ALA A 226 12.97 -4.54 23.70
CA ALA A 226 13.93 -5.60 24.01
C ALA A 226 14.38 -5.67 25.48
N LYS A 227 14.30 -4.54 26.21
CA LYS A 227 14.58 -4.52 27.66
C LYS A 227 13.47 -5.19 28.48
N GLN A 228 12.27 -5.27 27.95
CA GLN A 228 11.07 -5.74 28.66
C GLN A 228 10.57 -7.10 28.18
N HIS A 229 11.03 -7.56 27.00
CA HIS A 229 10.51 -8.74 26.34
C HIS A 229 11.63 -9.62 25.81
N THR A 230 11.49 -10.92 26.01
CA THR A 230 12.43 -11.95 25.53
C THR A 230 11.99 -12.58 24.22
N ASP A 231 10.80 -12.24 23.73
CA ASP A 231 10.24 -12.71 22.47
C ASP A 231 9.46 -11.62 21.73
N LEU A 232 9.33 -11.77 20.41
CA LEU A 232 8.51 -10.95 19.54
C LEU A 232 7.77 -11.89 18.58
N ALA A 233 6.52 -12.23 18.94
CA ALA A 233 5.71 -13.16 18.17
C ALA A 233 5.14 -12.50 16.91
N ALA A 234 6.00 -12.30 15.91
CA ALA A 234 5.64 -11.64 14.65
C ALA A 234 6.36 -12.25 13.45
N ARG A 235 5.73 -12.12 12.28
CA ARG A 235 6.33 -12.42 10.99
C ARG A 235 6.45 -11.13 10.18
N ILE A 236 7.66 -10.78 9.78
CA ILE A 236 7.96 -9.51 9.13
C ILE A 236 8.53 -9.78 7.74
N PHE A 237 7.92 -9.19 6.73
CA PHE A 237 8.51 -9.03 5.41
C PHE A 237 8.77 -7.55 5.19
N GLN A 238 10.03 -7.16 5.01
CA GLN A 238 10.33 -5.79 4.62
C GLN A 238 10.93 -5.72 3.22
N TYR A 239 10.65 -4.63 2.52
CA TYR A 239 11.21 -4.35 1.22
C TYR A 239 11.58 -2.89 1.06
N VAL A 240 12.57 -2.62 0.21
CA VAL A 240 13.03 -1.28 -0.12
C VAL A 240 13.59 -1.29 -1.55
N GLY A 241 13.45 -0.17 -2.27
CA GLY A 241 14.02 -0.02 -3.60
C GLY A 241 15.52 0.25 -3.54
N ALA A 242 16.29 -0.28 -4.49
CA ALA A 242 17.74 -0.10 -4.51
C ALA A 242 18.16 1.37 -4.68
N TYR A 243 17.34 2.19 -5.37
CA TYR A 243 17.60 3.61 -5.53
C TYR A 243 17.28 4.45 -4.26
N GLU A 244 16.75 3.84 -3.22
CA GLU A 244 16.52 4.50 -1.94
C GLU A 244 17.78 4.53 -1.04
N SER A 245 18.91 4.03 -1.52
CA SER A 245 20.22 4.26 -0.90
C SER A 245 20.79 5.62 -1.27
N VAL A 246 21.67 6.16 -0.45
CA VAL A 246 22.43 7.36 -0.78
C VAL A 246 23.61 6.99 -1.65
N ALA A 247 23.57 7.42 -2.92
CA ALA A 247 24.62 7.15 -3.91
C ALA A 247 24.64 8.24 -5.01
N PRO A 248 25.71 8.29 -5.82
CA PRO A 248 25.74 9.11 -7.03
C PRO A 248 24.68 8.66 -8.03
N GLY A 249 24.09 9.61 -8.77
CA GLY A 249 23.12 9.36 -9.83
C GLY A 249 21.75 10.02 -9.57
N PRO A 250 20.95 10.25 -10.63
CA PRO A 250 19.74 11.07 -10.54
C PRO A 250 18.59 10.37 -9.81
N ARG A 251 18.57 9.05 -9.76
CA ARG A 251 17.51 8.26 -9.11
C ARG A 251 17.77 7.93 -7.65
N PHE A 252 19.02 8.02 -7.20
CA PHE A 252 19.38 7.70 -5.83
C PHE A 252 19.00 8.83 -4.85
N ASN A 253 18.67 8.44 -3.63
CA ASN A 253 18.46 9.39 -2.54
C ASN A 253 19.72 10.22 -2.27
N LYS A 254 19.54 11.42 -1.72
CA LYS A 254 20.66 12.36 -1.45
C LYS A 254 20.97 12.51 0.03
N GLU A 255 19.96 12.34 0.89
CA GLU A 255 20.12 12.65 2.32
C GLU A 255 19.75 11.47 3.23
N THR A 256 18.85 10.59 2.80
CA THR A 256 18.29 9.53 3.63
C THR A 256 18.51 8.17 2.97
N ASP A 257 19.24 7.30 3.64
CA ASP A 257 19.53 5.94 3.16
C ASP A 257 18.53 4.94 3.77
N LEU A 258 17.41 4.73 3.09
CA LEU A 258 16.40 3.78 3.53
C LEU A 258 16.88 2.33 3.42
N VAL A 259 17.81 2.04 2.50
CA VAL A 259 18.41 0.71 2.37
C VAL A 259 19.27 0.39 3.58
N ALA A 260 20.10 1.33 4.02
CA ALA A 260 20.91 1.18 5.24
C ALA A 260 20.03 1.00 6.48
N ASP A 261 18.97 1.81 6.60
CA ASP A 261 18.04 1.72 7.72
C ASP A 261 17.29 0.39 7.76
N ALA A 262 16.83 -0.12 6.62
CA ALA A 262 16.17 -1.43 6.52
C ALA A 262 17.12 -2.57 6.91
N ARG A 263 18.37 -2.53 6.43
CA ARG A 263 19.41 -3.50 6.81
C ARG A 263 19.75 -3.43 8.31
N ARG A 264 19.82 -2.23 8.86
CA ARG A 264 20.05 -2.01 10.30
C ARG A 264 18.91 -2.61 11.11
N PHE A 265 17.67 -2.39 10.74
CA PHE A 265 16.50 -2.93 11.41
C PHE A 265 16.49 -4.46 11.40
N GLU A 266 16.69 -5.08 10.24
CA GLU A 266 16.81 -6.54 10.12
C GLU A 266 17.94 -7.10 11.00
N SER A 267 19.14 -6.52 10.89
CA SER A 267 20.31 -6.96 11.67
C SER A 267 20.05 -6.88 13.17
N LEU A 268 19.42 -5.79 13.62
CA LEU A 268 19.09 -5.58 15.02
C LEU A 268 18.12 -6.65 15.52
N LEU A 269 17.02 -6.89 14.80
CA LEU A 269 16.03 -7.91 15.18
C LEU A 269 16.62 -9.33 15.16
N ARG A 270 17.47 -9.67 14.18
CA ARG A 270 18.16 -10.97 14.14
C ARG A 270 19.10 -11.17 15.33
N LYS A 271 19.79 -10.11 15.77
CA LYS A 271 20.68 -10.16 16.96
C LYS A 271 19.90 -10.40 18.25
N ARG A 272 18.63 -10.02 18.36
CA ARG A 272 17.78 -10.27 19.54
C ARG A 272 17.49 -11.75 19.75
N ARG A 273 17.51 -12.55 18.68
CA ARG A 273 17.23 -14.01 18.72
C ARG A 273 15.86 -14.33 19.32
N TYR A 274 14.85 -13.49 19.07
CA TYR A 274 13.49 -13.78 19.52
C TYR A 274 12.99 -15.10 18.94
N PRO A 275 12.57 -16.08 19.77
CA PRO A 275 12.23 -17.43 19.30
C PRO A 275 11.12 -17.47 18.26
N SER A 276 10.10 -16.65 18.43
CA SER A 276 8.91 -16.63 17.57
C SER A 276 9.01 -15.70 16.36
N LEU A 277 10.05 -14.85 16.31
CA LEU A 277 10.23 -13.90 15.21
C LEU A 277 10.67 -14.61 13.92
N ARG A 278 10.04 -14.23 12.81
CA ARG A 278 10.53 -14.53 11.46
C ARG A 278 10.64 -13.22 10.69
N ILE A 279 11.80 -12.96 10.11
CA ILE A 279 12.01 -11.74 9.30
C ILE A 279 12.68 -12.10 7.98
N GLU A 280 12.14 -11.56 6.91
CA GLU A 280 12.69 -11.56 5.56
C GLU A 280 12.80 -10.12 5.05
N SER A 281 13.88 -9.81 4.35
CA SER A 281 14.17 -8.48 3.85
C SER A 281 14.62 -8.55 2.39
N ARG A 282 14.11 -7.63 1.56
CA ARG A 282 14.41 -7.54 0.13
C ARG A 282 14.80 -6.12 -0.26
N VAL A 283 15.90 -6.01 -1.02
CA VAL A 283 16.27 -4.79 -1.75
C VAL A 283 15.95 -5.06 -3.23
N LEU A 284 15.00 -4.33 -3.79
CA LEU A 284 14.54 -4.55 -5.16
C LEU A 284 15.33 -3.70 -6.14
N ALA A 285 16.05 -4.36 -7.05
CA ALA A 285 16.87 -3.70 -8.07
C ALA A 285 15.99 -2.90 -9.05
N GLY A 286 16.47 -1.72 -9.45
CA GLY A 286 15.75 -0.87 -10.41
C GLY A 286 14.58 -0.06 -9.84
N GLU A 287 14.25 -0.24 -8.58
CA GLU A 287 13.11 0.40 -7.93
C GLU A 287 13.54 1.60 -7.04
N ASP A 288 12.69 2.61 -7.00
CA ASP A 288 12.76 3.76 -6.09
C ASP A 288 11.60 3.74 -5.10
N HIS A 289 11.48 4.80 -4.30
CA HIS A 289 10.48 4.88 -3.22
C HIS A 289 9.03 4.68 -3.66
N LEU A 290 8.68 5.06 -4.88
CA LEU A 290 7.31 4.95 -5.39
C LEU A 290 7.10 3.67 -6.18
N THR A 291 8.06 3.33 -7.04
CA THR A 291 7.93 2.19 -7.95
C THR A 291 8.05 0.85 -7.22
N VAL A 292 8.74 0.81 -6.08
CA VAL A 292 8.93 -0.41 -5.28
C VAL A 292 7.64 -0.91 -4.63
N ALA A 293 6.65 -0.04 -4.41
CA ALA A 293 5.46 -0.39 -3.64
C ALA A 293 4.64 -1.53 -4.25
N PRO A 294 4.28 -1.54 -5.56
CA PRO A 294 3.54 -2.66 -6.16
C PRO A 294 4.32 -3.98 -6.15
N ALA A 295 5.59 -3.94 -6.55
CA ALA A 295 6.44 -5.13 -6.61
C ALA A 295 6.69 -5.72 -5.24
N GLY A 296 7.07 -4.89 -4.28
CA GLY A 296 7.33 -5.29 -2.90
C GLY A 296 6.09 -5.80 -2.18
N ALA A 297 4.93 -5.16 -2.37
CA ALA A 297 3.67 -5.63 -1.84
C ALA A 297 3.30 -7.02 -2.39
N THR A 298 3.50 -7.26 -3.69
CA THR A 298 3.25 -8.57 -4.30
C THR A 298 4.11 -9.66 -3.64
N LEU A 299 5.42 -9.43 -3.51
CA LEU A 299 6.33 -10.39 -2.86
C LEU A 299 5.98 -10.61 -1.39
N GLY A 300 5.65 -9.54 -0.67
CA GLY A 300 5.25 -9.64 0.73
C GLY A 300 3.96 -10.43 0.94
N LEU A 301 2.97 -10.25 0.07
CA LEU A 301 1.72 -11.01 0.10
C LEU A 301 1.94 -12.49 -0.21
N LEU A 302 2.76 -12.82 -1.22
CA LEU A 302 3.12 -14.20 -1.54
C LEU A 302 3.83 -14.89 -0.37
N TRP A 303 4.66 -14.15 0.36
CA TRP A 303 5.35 -14.66 1.54
C TRP A 303 4.41 -14.83 2.76
N ALA A 304 3.53 -13.85 3.02
CA ALA A 304 2.67 -13.83 4.20
C ALA A 304 1.47 -14.78 4.07
N LEU A 305 0.89 -14.86 2.89
CA LEU A 305 -0.34 -15.59 2.60
C LEU A 305 -0.20 -16.45 1.34
N PRO A 306 0.76 -17.42 1.32
CA PRO A 306 0.93 -18.29 0.17
C PRO A 306 -0.34 -19.08 -0.13
N GLY A 307 -0.61 -19.28 -1.40
CA GLY A 307 -1.73 -20.09 -1.88
C GLY A 307 -1.47 -21.59 -1.74
N LYS A 308 -2.41 -22.37 -2.23
CA LYS A 308 -2.37 -23.85 -2.14
C LYS A 308 -1.43 -24.48 -3.16
N GLY A 309 -0.97 -23.70 -4.21
CA GLY A 309 -0.20 -24.23 -5.33
C GLY A 309 -0.75 -25.49 -5.95
N PRO A 310 -0.06 -26.05 -6.96
CA PRO A 310 0.88 -25.33 -7.80
C PRO A 310 0.17 -24.31 -8.69
N TYR A 311 0.91 -23.30 -9.13
CA TYR A 311 0.46 -22.42 -10.21
C TYR A 311 0.57 -23.19 -11.54
N GLU A 312 -0.58 -23.39 -12.20
CA GLU A 312 -0.67 -23.93 -13.54
C GLU A 312 -1.01 -22.77 -14.46
N GLY A 313 0.00 -22.25 -15.16
CA GLY A 313 -0.09 -21.12 -16.09
C GLY A 313 -0.72 -21.50 -17.42
#